data_df65087b213005475385bd2727b2c41b
#
_entry.id   df65087b213005475385bd2727b2c41b
#
_cell.length_a   1.000
_cell.length_b   1.000
_cell.length_c   1.000
_cell.angle_alpha   90.00
_cell.angle_beta   90.00
_cell.angle_gamma   90.00
#
_symmetry.space_group_name_H-M   'P 1'
#
loop_
_entity.id
_entity.type
_entity.pdbx_description
1 polymer ?
#
loop_
_entity_poly.entity_id
_entity_poly.type
_entity_poly.pdbx_seq_one_letter_code
_entity_poly.pdbx_strand_id
1 'polypeptide(L)'
;MLLSLATRFVGNVYIVRCTGRVILGEEVKALENALDAAAREFTRFVVDLGEVSRLDSIAMGLLVRHAERMNKLGGGMRLAAAPAFVTNLLHMTRLSNLLPSYATEEEAIVSFLKERPAQGPGERNGPRVLVVDESPDLCVFVRTVLARHGFDVRSTTSLRDAKILLNTNGAEYILVGPGTPQMPADTVVRSLTALVPGAKAMALAADFKIQDAEEATFALLQMFRVSGSS
;
A
#
# COMPACT_ATOMS: atom_id res chain seq x y z
N MET A 1 10.23 8.08 24.76
CA MET A 1 8.93 8.17 24.08
C MET A 1 8.43 6.76 23.83
N LEU A 2 7.16 6.47 24.16
CA LEU A 2 6.54 5.16 23.88
C LEU A 2 6.40 4.95 22.38
N LEU A 3 6.17 3.72 21.94
CA LEU A 3 5.93 3.41 20.53
C LEU A 3 4.63 4.03 20.04
N SER A 4 4.69 4.73 18.92
CA SER A 4 3.54 5.11 18.11
C SER A 4 3.64 4.44 16.75
N LEU A 5 2.52 3.94 16.25
CA LEU A 5 2.42 3.30 14.94
C LEU A 5 1.46 4.10 14.06
N ALA A 6 1.92 4.45 12.87
CA ALA A 6 1.07 4.97 11.80
C ALA A 6 1.07 3.98 10.64
N THR A 7 -0.12 3.62 10.17
CA THR A 7 -0.26 2.58 9.14
C THR A 7 -1.00 3.10 7.93
N ARG A 8 -0.60 2.65 6.75
CA ARG A 8 -1.24 2.92 5.46
C ARG A 8 -0.86 1.86 4.44
N PHE A 9 -1.45 1.91 3.27
CA PHE A 9 -1.08 1.01 2.17
C PHE A 9 -0.87 1.78 0.85
N VAL A 10 -0.05 1.21 -0.01
CA VAL A 10 0.23 1.71 -1.37
C VAL A 10 0.14 0.52 -2.33
N GLY A 11 -0.95 0.42 -3.07
CA GLY A 11 -1.24 -0.76 -3.87
C GLY A 11 -1.39 -2.01 -2.99
N ASN A 12 -0.49 -2.97 -3.17
CA ASN A 12 -0.45 -4.21 -2.38
C ASN A 12 0.65 -4.21 -1.29
N VAL A 13 1.22 -3.06 -1.01
CA VAL A 13 2.27 -2.89 0.01
C VAL A 13 1.67 -2.22 1.24
N TYR A 14 1.77 -2.87 2.40
CA TYR A 14 1.36 -2.31 3.68
C TYR A 14 2.55 -1.65 4.38
N ILE A 15 2.37 -0.44 4.85
CA ILE A 15 3.42 0.37 5.46
C ILE A 15 3.09 0.60 6.93
N VAL A 16 4.08 0.33 7.78
CA VAL A 16 4.03 0.61 9.23
C VAL A 16 5.17 1.54 9.56
N ARG A 17 4.86 2.79 9.92
CA ARG A 17 5.84 3.74 10.44
C ARG A 17 5.88 3.64 11.95
N CYS A 18 7.07 3.39 12.48
CA CYS A 18 7.33 3.28 13.90
C CYS A 18 8.01 4.55 14.41
N THR A 19 7.47 5.15 15.47
CA THR A 19 8.07 6.31 16.14
C THR A 19 8.31 5.98 17.61
N GLY A 20 9.51 6.22 18.13
CA GLY A 20 9.84 6.00 19.53
C GLY A 20 10.70 4.76 19.78
N ARG A 21 10.37 3.94 20.78
CA ARG A 21 11.14 2.73 21.14
C ARG A 21 10.35 1.49 20.75
N VAL A 22 11.03 0.49 20.20
CA VAL A 22 10.47 -0.84 19.91
C VAL A 22 11.23 -1.84 20.78
N ILE A 23 10.77 -2.04 21.99
CA ILE A 23 11.42 -2.89 23.00
C ILE A 23 10.41 -3.88 23.58
N LEU A 24 10.93 -4.94 24.23
CA LEU A 24 10.09 -5.95 24.90
C LEU A 24 9.04 -5.31 25.80
N GLY A 25 7.80 -5.72 25.63
CA GLY A 25 6.65 -5.23 26.39
C GLY A 25 5.47 -4.91 25.45
N GLU A 26 4.68 -3.94 25.85
CA GLU A 26 3.50 -3.53 25.08
C GLU A 26 3.87 -2.97 23.69
N GLU A 27 5.07 -2.41 23.53
CA GLU A 27 5.54 -1.87 22.26
C GLU A 27 5.72 -2.96 21.21
N VAL A 28 6.42 -4.06 21.53
CA VAL A 28 6.60 -5.19 20.61
C VAL A 28 5.26 -5.85 20.32
N LYS A 29 4.40 -6.00 21.33
CA LYS A 29 3.07 -6.58 21.17
C LYS A 29 2.16 -5.73 20.28
N ALA A 30 2.22 -4.40 20.40
CA ALA A 30 1.47 -3.49 19.54
C ALA A 30 1.91 -3.62 18.08
N LEU A 31 3.23 -3.67 17.83
CA LEU A 31 3.76 -3.89 16.48
C LEU A 31 3.35 -5.26 15.92
N GLU A 32 3.46 -6.33 16.71
CA GLU A 32 3.06 -7.69 16.31
C GLU A 32 1.57 -7.73 15.94
N ASN A 33 0.70 -7.15 16.76
CA ASN A 33 -0.73 -7.09 16.49
C ASN A 33 -1.03 -6.33 15.16
N ALA A 34 -0.35 -5.20 14.92
CA ALA A 34 -0.54 -4.42 13.70
C ALA A 34 -0.10 -5.21 12.45
N LEU A 35 1.06 -5.87 12.52
CA LEU A 35 1.57 -6.70 11.43
C LEU A 35 0.67 -7.92 11.19
N ASP A 36 0.20 -8.59 12.23
CA ASP A 36 -0.64 -9.78 12.10
C ASP A 36 -2.05 -9.45 11.59
N ALA A 37 -2.62 -8.33 12.01
CA ALA A 37 -3.90 -7.86 11.48
C ALA A 37 -3.80 -7.60 9.97
N ALA A 38 -2.74 -6.91 9.53
CA ALA A 38 -2.52 -6.61 8.13
C ALA A 38 -2.13 -7.85 7.28
N ALA A 39 -1.49 -8.85 7.87
CA ALA A 39 -1.08 -10.08 7.18
C ALA A 39 -2.25 -10.95 6.68
N ARG A 40 -3.48 -10.63 7.04
CA ARG A 40 -4.69 -11.27 6.52
C ARG A 40 -4.97 -10.84 5.07
N GLU A 41 -4.52 -9.65 4.67
CA GLU A 41 -4.79 -9.06 3.36
C GLU A 41 -3.51 -8.76 2.56
N PHE A 42 -2.40 -8.54 3.25
CA PHE A 42 -1.15 -8.13 2.65
C PHE A 42 -0.05 -9.16 2.91
N THR A 43 0.80 -9.37 1.90
CA THR A 43 2.02 -10.18 2.02
C THR A 43 3.30 -9.36 1.86
N ARG A 44 3.18 -8.07 1.49
CA ARG A 44 4.30 -7.15 1.28
C ARG A 44 4.26 -6.04 2.32
N PHE A 45 5.32 -5.91 3.09
CA PHE A 45 5.41 -4.98 4.21
C PHE A 45 6.62 -4.06 4.10
N VAL A 46 6.41 -2.78 4.36
CA VAL A 46 7.48 -1.81 4.61
C VAL A 46 7.37 -1.35 6.06
N VAL A 47 8.45 -1.52 6.82
CA VAL A 47 8.54 -1.02 8.20
C VAL A 47 9.52 0.16 8.21
N ASP A 48 8.99 1.35 8.39
CA ASP A 48 9.78 2.58 8.50
C ASP A 48 10.27 2.74 9.94
N LEU A 49 11.59 2.76 10.09
CA LEU A 49 12.29 2.87 11.38
C LEU A 49 13.02 4.21 11.56
N GLY A 50 12.78 5.19 10.68
CA GLY A 50 13.51 6.47 10.68
C GLY A 50 13.38 7.26 11.97
N GLU A 51 12.28 7.11 12.69
CA GLU A 51 12.03 7.76 13.96
C GLU A 51 12.14 6.79 15.17
N VAL A 52 12.78 5.64 14.96
CA VAL A 52 13.02 4.65 16.03
C VAL A 52 14.33 4.96 16.74
N SER A 53 14.23 5.30 18.02
CA SER A 53 15.38 5.62 18.87
C SER A 53 16.04 4.39 19.50
N ARG A 54 15.31 3.28 19.63
CA ARG A 54 15.80 2.03 20.20
C ARG A 54 15.00 0.84 19.69
N LEU A 55 15.71 -0.24 19.36
CA LEU A 55 15.13 -1.52 18.95
C LEU A 55 15.95 -2.62 19.62
N ASP A 56 15.30 -3.53 20.35
CA ASP A 56 15.97 -4.63 21.02
C ASP A 56 15.93 -5.94 20.19
N SER A 57 16.57 -6.98 20.72
CA SER A 57 16.65 -8.29 20.05
C SER A 57 15.29 -8.98 19.90
N ILE A 58 14.35 -8.70 20.79
CA ILE A 58 12.99 -9.28 20.72
C ILE A 58 12.22 -8.65 19.57
N ALA A 59 12.28 -7.31 19.45
CA ALA A 59 11.69 -6.60 18.32
C ALA A 59 12.32 -7.02 16.98
N MET A 60 13.66 -7.17 16.92
CA MET A 60 14.33 -7.68 15.74
C MET A 60 13.88 -9.10 15.41
N GLY A 61 13.76 -9.98 16.41
CA GLY A 61 13.25 -11.34 16.22
C GLY A 61 11.82 -11.38 15.69
N LEU A 62 10.96 -10.45 16.12
CA LEU A 62 9.61 -10.29 15.56
C LEU A 62 9.67 -9.96 14.06
N LEU A 63 10.46 -8.95 13.66
CA LEU A 63 10.60 -8.55 12.27
C LEU A 63 11.13 -9.70 11.40
N VAL A 64 12.12 -10.44 11.88
CA VAL A 64 12.67 -11.62 11.20
C VAL A 64 11.60 -12.68 10.98
N ARG A 65 10.89 -13.09 12.03
CA ARG A 65 9.83 -14.10 11.93
C ARG A 65 8.73 -13.68 10.97
N HIS A 66 8.33 -12.40 11.02
CA HIS A 66 7.31 -11.88 10.13
C HIS A 66 7.79 -11.86 8.67
N ALA A 67 9.04 -11.44 8.41
CA ALA A 67 9.65 -11.46 7.08
C ALA A 67 9.70 -12.87 6.49
N GLU A 68 10.13 -13.87 7.27
CA GLU A 68 10.14 -15.29 6.86
C GLU A 68 8.75 -15.78 6.48
N ARG A 69 7.74 -15.44 7.30
CA ARG A 69 6.35 -15.80 7.04
C ARG A 69 5.85 -15.18 5.73
N MET A 70 6.10 -13.90 5.51
CA MET A 70 5.68 -13.19 4.30
C MET A 70 6.40 -13.69 3.06
N ASN A 71 7.70 -14.01 3.14
CA ASN A 71 8.45 -14.59 2.04
C ASN A 71 7.86 -15.96 1.61
N LYS A 72 7.46 -16.81 2.56
CA LYS A 72 6.80 -18.10 2.27
C LYS A 72 5.45 -17.90 1.54
N LEU A 73 4.81 -16.76 1.70
CA LEU A 73 3.57 -16.39 1.02
C LEU A 73 3.79 -15.65 -0.31
N GLY A 74 5.03 -15.59 -0.81
CA GLY A 74 5.38 -14.91 -2.06
C GLY A 74 5.44 -13.38 -1.95
N GLY A 75 5.49 -12.87 -0.72
CA GLY A 75 5.67 -11.45 -0.42
C GLY A 75 7.05 -11.15 0.17
N GLY A 76 7.07 -10.43 1.29
CA GLY A 76 8.30 -10.09 2.02
C GLY A 76 8.16 -8.88 2.92
N MET A 77 9.25 -8.55 3.60
CA MET A 77 9.34 -7.36 4.42
C MET A 77 10.58 -6.56 4.04
N ARG A 78 10.48 -5.24 4.04
CA ARG A 78 11.57 -4.31 3.80
C ARG A 78 11.59 -3.26 4.90
N LEU A 79 12.80 -2.85 5.25
CA LEU A 79 13.00 -1.76 6.20
C LEU A 79 13.25 -0.47 5.43
N ALA A 80 12.71 0.63 5.92
CA ALA A 80 12.95 1.97 5.41
C ALA A 80 13.59 2.83 6.49
N ALA A 81 14.51 3.70 6.09
CA ALA A 81 15.20 4.67 6.93
C ALA A 81 15.78 4.06 8.23
N ALA A 82 16.20 2.79 8.18
CA ALA A 82 16.67 2.08 9.37
C ALA A 82 17.92 2.77 9.95
N PRO A 83 17.95 3.04 11.26
CA PRO A 83 19.12 3.63 11.92
C PRO A 83 20.37 2.76 11.75
N ALA A 84 21.57 3.37 11.79
CA ALA A 84 22.84 2.69 11.58
C ALA A 84 23.06 1.47 12.49
N PHE A 85 22.58 1.50 13.75
CA PHE A 85 22.69 0.37 14.64
C PHE A 85 21.86 -0.85 14.17
N VAL A 86 20.71 -0.62 13.50
CA VAL A 86 19.88 -1.69 12.92
C VAL A 86 20.55 -2.26 11.67
N THR A 87 21.02 -1.40 10.76
CA THR A 87 21.69 -1.85 9.53
C THR A 87 22.98 -2.63 9.85
N ASN A 88 23.77 -2.16 10.82
CA ASN A 88 24.96 -2.89 11.28
C ASN A 88 24.59 -4.26 11.86
N LEU A 89 23.54 -4.34 12.67
CA LEU A 89 23.07 -5.62 13.23
C LEU A 89 22.66 -6.59 12.11
N LEU A 90 21.91 -6.14 11.11
CA LEU A 90 21.52 -6.95 9.96
C LEU A 90 22.71 -7.48 9.17
N HIS A 91 23.75 -6.65 8.98
CA HIS A 91 24.99 -7.08 8.33
C HIS A 91 25.74 -8.13 9.15
N MET A 92 25.93 -7.90 10.45
CA MET A 92 26.64 -8.84 11.34
C MET A 92 25.95 -10.19 11.45
N THR A 93 24.61 -10.20 11.43
CA THR A 93 23.80 -11.42 11.53
C THR A 93 23.47 -12.05 10.18
N ARG A 94 23.93 -11.47 9.06
CA ARG A 94 23.63 -11.90 7.68
C ARG A 94 22.13 -11.91 7.34
N LEU A 95 21.34 -11.06 7.99
CA LEU A 95 19.91 -10.95 7.78
C LEU A 95 19.52 -9.92 6.70
N SER A 96 20.49 -9.22 6.07
CA SER A 96 20.25 -8.19 5.05
C SER A 96 19.50 -8.70 3.82
N ASN A 97 19.62 -9.99 3.48
CA ASN A 97 18.87 -10.59 2.38
C ASN A 97 17.40 -10.88 2.76
N LEU A 98 17.15 -11.16 4.03
CA LEU A 98 15.79 -11.44 4.54
C LEU A 98 15.03 -10.14 4.82
N LEU A 99 15.75 -9.14 5.34
CA LEU A 99 15.24 -7.80 5.68
C LEU A 99 16.04 -6.73 4.92
N PRO A 100 15.84 -6.58 3.61
CA PRO A 100 16.50 -5.53 2.84
C PRO A 100 16.14 -4.14 3.40
N SER A 101 17.16 -3.28 3.54
CA SER A 101 17.00 -1.93 4.06
C SER A 101 17.24 -0.90 2.97
N TYR A 102 16.38 0.12 2.92
CA TYR A 102 16.41 1.22 1.96
C TYR A 102 16.57 2.56 2.67
N ALA A 103 17.15 3.53 1.99
CA ALA A 103 17.38 4.85 2.59
C ALA A 103 16.06 5.59 2.87
N THR A 104 15.04 5.36 2.05
CA THR A 104 13.73 6.00 2.19
C THR A 104 12.58 5.00 2.10
N GLU A 105 11.44 5.40 2.64
CA GLU A 105 10.19 4.65 2.54
C GLU A 105 9.77 4.48 1.06
N GLU A 106 9.94 5.53 0.25
CA GLU A 106 9.62 5.50 -1.18
C GLU A 106 10.45 4.45 -1.94
N GLU A 107 11.77 4.41 -1.70
CA GLU A 107 12.64 3.40 -2.31
C GLU A 107 12.22 1.98 -1.93
N ALA A 108 11.86 1.74 -0.67
CA ALA A 108 11.37 0.45 -0.19
C ALA A 108 10.06 0.05 -0.90
N ILE A 109 9.11 0.99 -1.05
CA ILE A 109 7.86 0.77 -1.78
C ILE A 109 8.13 0.46 -3.25
N VAL A 110 8.90 1.32 -3.93
CA VAL A 110 9.22 1.18 -5.36
C VAL A 110 9.92 -0.14 -5.63
N SER A 111 10.78 -0.62 -4.73
CA SER A 111 11.45 -1.89 -4.89
C SER A 111 10.47 -3.07 -4.94
N PHE A 112 9.38 -3.03 -4.14
CA PHE A 112 8.29 -4.02 -4.25
C PHE A 112 7.47 -3.88 -5.53
N LEU A 113 7.20 -2.65 -5.95
CA LEU A 113 6.38 -2.40 -7.14
C LEU A 113 7.09 -2.80 -8.44
N LYS A 114 8.43 -2.76 -8.47
CA LYS A 114 9.26 -3.19 -9.60
C LYS A 114 9.46 -4.71 -9.67
N GLU A 115 9.37 -5.40 -8.53
CA GLU A 115 9.40 -6.86 -8.55
C GLU A 115 8.11 -7.37 -9.16
N ARG A 116 8.21 -8.16 -10.24
CA ARG A 116 7.07 -8.95 -10.69
C ARG A 116 6.63 -9.80 -9.51
N PRO A 117 5.37 -9.72 -9.06
CA PRO A 117 4.90 -10.63 -8.03
C PRO A 117 5.14 -12.07 -8.48
N ALA A 118 5.63 -12.93 -7.61
CA ALA A 118 5.45 -14.35 -7.78
C ALA A 118 3.93 -14.55 -7.88
N GLN A 119 3.44 -15.07 -9.00
CA GLN A 119 2.04 -15.20 -9.38
C GLN A 119 1.15 -15.56 -8.18
N GLY A 120 0.61 -14.54 -7.52
CA GLY A 120 -0.44 -14.73 -6.53
C GLY A 120 -1.79 -14.88 -7.26
N PRO A 121 -2.76 -15.60 -6.70
CA PRO A 121 -4.09 -15.69 -7.29
C PRO A 121 -4.72 -14.29 -7.27
N GLY A 122 -4.63 -13.55 -8.38
CA GLY A 122 -5.25 -12.22 -8.52
C GLY A 122 -4.57 -11.25 -9.46
N GLU A 123 -3.38 -11.54 -10.00
CA GLU A 123 -2.83 -10.71 -11.07
C GLU A 123 -3.52 -11.03 -12.39
N ARG A 124 -4.46 -10.18 -12.70
CA ARG A 124 -5.22 -10.25 -13.94
C ARG A 124 -4.51 -9.42 -15.00
N ASN A 125 -4.37 -9.99 -16.20
CA ASN A 125 -3.94 -9.28 -17.42
C ASN A 125 -5.04 -8.29 -17.90
N GLY A 126 -5.76 -7.69 -16.98
CA GLY A 126 -6.83 -6.75 -17.29
C GLY A 126 -6.37 -5.30 -17.28
N PRO A 127 -7.24 -4.37 -17.67
CA PRO A 127 -6.94 -2.94 -17.64
C PRO A 127 -6.54 -2.49 -16.25
N ARG A 128 -5.48 -1.67 -16.16
CA ARG A 128 -4.94 -1.19 -14.89
C ARG A 128 -5.73 0.01 -14.40
N VAL A 129 -6.25 -0.10 -13.18
CA VAL A 129 -7.03 0.93 -12.51
C VAL A 129 -6.31 1.40 -11.26
N LEU A 130 -6.07 2.71 -11.15
CA LEU A 130 -5.65 3.34 -9.90
C LEU A 130 -6.86 3.96 -9.21
N VAL A 131 -7.09 3.59 -7.95
CA VAL A 131 -8.14 4.16 -7.09
C VAL A 131 -7.50 5.03 -6.03
N VAL A 132 -7.99 6.25 -5.89
CA VAL A 132 -7.47 7.24 -4.91
C VAL A 132 -8.63 7.80 -4.11
N ASP A 133 -8.67 7.47 -2.80
CA ASP A 133 -9.66 8.01 -1.86
C ASP A 133 -9.12 7.88 -0.43
N GLU A 134 -9.43 8.83 0.46
CA GLU A 134 -8.99 8.75 1.87
C GLU A 134 -9.66 7.65 2.68
N SER A 135 -10.83 7.17 2.24
CA SER A 135 -11.51 6.06 2.89
C SER A 135 -10.86 4.73 2.50
N PRO A 136 -10.20 4.04 3.44
CA PRO A 136 -9.69 2.70 3.20
C PRO A 136 -10.81 1.72 2.80
N ASP A 137 -11.99 1.87 3.38
CA ASP A 137 -13.14 1.01 3.11
C ASP A 137 -13.62 1.14 1.66
N LEU A 138 -13.69 2.38 1.14
CA LEU A 138 -14.00 2.63 -0.27
C LEU A 138 -12.93 2.01 -1.18
N CYS A 139 -11.67 2.20 -0.86
CA CYS A 139 -10.56 1.62 -1.61
C CYS A 139 -10.65 0.09 -1.67
N VAL A 140 -10.94 -0.57 -0.54
CA VAL A 140 -11.11 -2.02 -0.45
C VAL A 140 -12.33 -2.48 -1.24
N PHE A 141 -13.46 -1.79 -1.11
CA PHE A 141 -14.69 -2.09 -1.84
C PHE A 141 -14.46 -2.04 -3.35
N VAL A 142 -13.97 -0.91 -3.86
CA VAL A 142 -13.73 -0.70 -5.30
C VAL A 142 -12.73 -1.72 -5.85
N ARG A 143 -11.63 -1.97 -5.13
CA ARG A 143 -10.65 -2.99 -5.49
C ARG A 143 -11.29 -4.37 -5.59
N THR A 144 -12.11 -4.75 -4.63
CA THR A 144 -12.77 -6.06 -4.59
C THR A 144 -13.74 -6.23 -5.76
N VAL A 145 -14.56 -5.24 -6.03
CA VAL A 145 -15.55 -5.25 -7.11
C VAL A 145 -14.87 -5.34 -8.47
N LEU A 146 -13.97 -4.40 -8.77
CA LEU A 146 -13.32 -4.33 -10.08
C LEU A 146 -12.39 -5.54 -10.33
N ALA A 147 -11.69 -6.03 -9.30
CA ALA A 147 -10.88 -7.22 -9.42
C ALA A 147 -11.70 -8.46 -9.78
N ARG A 148 -12.92 -8.61 -9.28
CA ARG A 148 -13.85 -9.70 -9.69
C ARG A 148 -14.26 -9.59 -11.16
N HIS A 149 -14.22 -8.39 -11.73
CA HIS A 149 -14.56 -8.11 -13.12
C HIS A 149 -13.34 -8.04 -14.07
N GLY A 150 -12.19 -8.51 -13.61
CA GLY A 150 -11.03 -8.70 -14.48
C GLY A 150 -10.05 -7.52 -14.53
N PHE A 151 -10.24 -6.45 -13.75
CA PHE A 151 -9.32 -5.33 -13.69
C PHE A 151 -8.12 -5.62 -12.76
N ASP A 152 -6.94 -5.09 -13.12
CA ASP A 152 -5.79 -4.99 -12.22
C ASP A 152 -5.91 -3.69 -11.43
N VAL A 153 -6.36 -3.78 -10.17
CA VAL A 153 -6.71 -2.61 -9.36
C VAL A 153 -5.68 -2.37 -8.28
N ARG A 154 -5.15 -1.17 -8.27
CA ARG A 154 -4.30 -0.65 -7.18
C ARG A 154 -5.00 0.51 -6.52
N SER A 155 -4.87 0.63 -5.23
CA SER A 155 -5.52 1.68 -4.45
C SER A 155 -4.57 2.32 -3.46
N THR A 156 -4.84 3.57 -3.12
CA THR A 156 -4.12 4.31 -2.10
C THR A 156 -4.99 5.39 -1.50
N THR A 157 -4.71 5.74 -0.25
CA THR A 157 -5.40 6.81 0.47
C THR A 157 -4.68 8.16 0.41
N SER A 158 -3.61 8.27 -0.38
CA SER A 158 -2.78 9.47 -0.46
C SER A 158 -2.43 9.85 -1.90
N LEU A 159 -2.55 11.13 -2.22
CA LEU A 159 -2.12 11.67 -3.53
C LEU A 159 -0.61 11.50 -3.77
N ARG A 160 0.20 11.56 -2.71
CA ARG A 160 1.64 11.32 -2.82
C ARG A 160 1.90 9.90 -3.31
N ASP A 161 1.24 8.94 -2.72
CA ASP A 161 1.40 7.53 -3.05
C ASP A 161 0.78 7.18 -4.40
N ALA A 162 -0.30 7.87 -4.79
CA ALA A 162 -0.87 7.78 -6.13
C ALA A 162 0.17 8.13 -7.21
N LYS A 163 0.97 9.17 -6.99
CA LYS A 163 2.06 9.55 -7.90
C LYS A 163 3.14 8.47 -7.99
N ILE A 164 3.51 7.84 -6.85
CA ILE A 164 4.47 6.72 -6.85
C ILE A 164 3.94 5.55 -7.69
N LEU A 165 2.66 5.19 -7.50
CA LEU A 165 2.02 4.11 -8.27
C LEU A 165 1.98 4.43 -9.76
N LEU A 166 1.58 5.64 -10.15
CA LEU A 166 1.51 6.06 -11.55
C LEU A 166 2.88 6.07 -12.21
N ASN A 167 3.90 6.62 -11.56
CA ASN A 167 5.25 6.69 -12.10
C ASN A 167 5.90 5.30 -12.25
N THR A 168 5.54 4.35 -11.39
CA THR A 168 6.16 3.01 -11.40
C THR A 168 5.43 2.04 -12.33
N ASN A 169 4.11 2.06 -12.34
CA ASN A 169 3.29 1.04 -13.00
C ASN A 169 2.38 1.59 -14.09
N GLY A 170 2.15 2.92 -14.13
CA GLY A 170 1.14 3.54 -14.95
C GLY A 170 -0.29 3.11 -14.56
N ALA A 171 -1.27 3.64 -15.26
CA ALA A 171 -2.66 3.20 -15.18
C ALA A 171 -3.38 3.52 -16.50
N GLU A 172 -4.38 2.73 -16.87
CA GLU A 172 -5.27 3.01 -18.01
C GLU A 172 -6.49 3.79 -17.53
N TYR A 173 -6.89 3.56 -16.29
CA TYR A 173 -7.98 4.26 -15.62
C TYR A 173 -7.52 4.81 -14.28
N ILE A 174 -7.95 6.03 -13.96
CA ILE A 174 -7.74 6.67 -12.66
C ILE A 174 -9.11 6.98 -12.09
N LEU A 175 -9.45 6.38 -10.96
CA LEU A 175 -10.70 6.61 -10.26
C LEU A 175 -10.44 7.41 -8.99
N VAL A 176 -11.00 8.60 -8.92
CA VAL A 176 -10.88 9.50 -7.76
C VAL A 176 -12.17 9.42 -6.97
N GLY A 177 -12.07 9.05 -5.69
CA GLY A 177 -13.21 8.99 -4.79
C GLY A 177 -13.62 10.35 -4.24
N PRO A 178 -14.80 10.44 -3.59
CA PRO A 178 -15.32 11.70 -3.03
C PRO A 178 -14.55 12.19 -1.80
N GLY A 179 -13.84 11.29 -1.11
CA GLY A 179 -13.09 11.58 0.11
C GLY A 179 -11.67 12.10 -0.14
N THR A 180 -11.36 12.64 -1.31
CA THR A 180 -10.05 13.28 -1.53
C THR A 180 -10.05 14.67 -0.89
N PRO A 181 -9.36 14.87 0.26
CA PRO A 181 -9.45 16.12 0.99
C PRO A 181 -8.60 17.21 0.38
N GLN A 182 -8.95 18.44 0.71
CA GLN A 182 -8.25 19.68 0.44
C GLN A 182 -8.20 20.14 -1.02
N MET A 183 -8.67 19.35 -1.99
CA MET A 183 -8.71 19.76 -3.40
C MET A 183 -9.99 19.26 -4.08
N PRO A 184 -10.59 20.06 -4.97
CA PRO A 184 -11.70 19.57 -5.80
C PRO A 184 -11.28 18.35 -6.62
N ALA A 185 -12.17 17.36 -6.76
CA ALA A 185 -11.91 16.11 -7.49
C ALA A 185 -11.35 16.38 -8.91
N ASP A 186 -11.85 17.39 -9.60
CA ASP A 186 -11.36 17.80 -10.94
C ASP A 186 -9.90 18.26 -10.94
N THR A 187 -9.43 18.86 -9.84
CA THR A 187 -8.03 19.28 -9.72
C THR A 187 -7.13 18.08 -9.50
N VAL A 188 -7.59 17.13 -8.68
CA VAL A 188 -6.90 15.84 -8.45
C VAL A 188 -6.81 15.07 -9.76
N VAL A 189 -7.93 14.91 -10.46
CA VAL A 189 -8.00 14.26 -11.77
C VAL A 189 -6.99 14.86 -12.74
N ARG A 190 -6.98 16.18 -12.91
CA ARG A 190 -6.03 16.88 -13.80
C ARG A 190 -4.57 16.64 -13.39
N SER A 191 -4.27 16.70 -12.10
CA SER A 191 -2.90 16.52 -11.61
C SER A 191 -2.37 15.10 -11.83
N LEU A 192 -3.22 14.10 -11.70
CA LEU A 192 -2.86 12.69 -11.90
C LEU A 192 -2.81 12.31 -13.38
N THR A 193 -3.73 12.83 -14.19
CA THR A 193 -3.75 12.60 -15.66
C THR A 193 -2.52 13.19 -16.36
N ALA A 194 -1.99 14.30 -15.83
CA ALA A 194 -0.76 14.90 -16.37
C ALA A 194 0.46 13.97 -16.23
N LEU A 195 0.46 13.04 -15.27
CA LEU A 195 1.56 12.07 -15.08
C LEU A 195 1.48 10.87 -16.03
N VAL A 196 0.28 10.55 -16.51
CA VAL A 196 0.05 9.42 -17.42
C VAL A 196 -0.83 9.87 -18.57
N PRO A 197 -0.25 10.49 -19.61
CA PRO A 197 -1.00 10.92 -20.79
C PRO A 197 -1.71 9.72 -21.44
N GLY A 198 -3.02 9.85 -21.65
CA GLY A 198 -3.86 8.79 -22.22
C GLY A 198 -4.64 7.96 -21.19
N ALA A 199 -4.38 8.10 -19.89
CA ALA A 199 -5.23 7.50 -18.88
C ALA A 199 -6.61 8.17 -18.85
N LYS A 200 -7.67 7.35 -18.79
CA LYS A 200 -9.05 7.82 -18.60
C LYS A 200 -9.31 8.07 -17.12
N ALA A 201 -9.48 9.31 -16.73
CA ALA A 201 -9.74 9.67 -15.36
C ALA A 201 -11.23 9.93 -15.10
N MET A 202 -11.73 9.41 -13.99
CA MET A 202 -13.13 9.48 -13.57
C MET A 202 -13.18 9.84 -12.08
N ALA A 203 -14.19 10.61 -11.69
CA ALA A 203 -14.48 10.89 -10.28
C ALA A 203 -15.79 10.19 -9.90
N LEU A 204 -15.79 9.56 -8.72
CA LEU A 204 -17.03 9.10 -8.11
C LEU A 204 -17.88 10.30 -7.68
N ALA A 205 -19.19 10.16 -7.78
CA ALA A 205 -20.11 11.18 -7.33
C ALA A 205 -19.92 11.47 -5.82
N ALA A 206 -20.16 12.72 -5.41
CA ALA A 206 -19.95 13.13 -4.02
C ALA A 206 -20.88 12.38 -3.02
N ASP A 207 -22.01 11.89 -3.50
CA ASP A 207 -22.98 11.09 -2.76
C ASP A 207 -22.78 9.58 -2.90
N PHE A 208 -21.70 9.12 -3.56
CA PHE A 208 -21.40 7.70 -3.71
C PHE A 208 -21.22 7.05 -2.33
N LYS A 209 -22.03 6.04 -2.05
CA LYS A 209 -22.05 5.34 -0.76
C LYS A 209 -21.89 3.84 -0.97
N ILE A 210 -21.09 3.21 -0.13
CA ILE A 210 -20.83 1.76 -0.15
C ILE A 210 -21.82 0.95 0.73
N GLN A 211 -22.74 1.62 1.43
CA GLN A 211 -23.73 0.98 2.31
C GLN A 211 -24.70 0.08 1.55
N ASP A 212 -25.08 0.48 0.34
CA ASP A 212 -25.78 -0.39 -0.59
C ASP A 212 -24.80 -0.97 -1.60
N ALA A 213 -24.31 -2.17 -1.30
CA ALA A 213 -23.26 -2.81 -2.08
C ALA A 213 -23.70 -3.17 -3.51
N GLU A 214 -24.97 -3.46 -3.73
CA GLU A 214 -25.51 -3.80 -5.07
C GLU A 214 -25.59 -2.55 -5.94
N GLU A 215 -26.19 -1.48 -5.42
CA GLU A 215 -26.31 -0.20 -6.12
C GLU A 215 -24.93 0.41 -6.42
N ALA A 216 -24.03 0.40 -5.43
CA ALA A 216 -22.66 0.89 -5.57
C ALA A 216 -21.87 0.08 -6.61
N THR A 217 -22.05 -1.25 -6.63
CA THR A 217 -21.41 -2.11 -7.64
C THR A 217 -21.92 -1.80 -9.03
N PHE A 218 -23.24 -1.65 -9.20
CA PHE A 218 -23.84 -1.32 -10.48
C PHE A 218 -23.37 0.04 -11.00
N ALA A 219 -23.43 1.09 -10.15
CA ALA A 219 -22.96 2.43 -10.50
C ALA A 219 -21.49 2.43 -10.91
N LEU A 220 -20.63 1.74 -10.15
CA LEU A 220 -19.21 1.62 -10.45
C LEU A 220 -18.97 0.97 -11.82
N LEU A 221 -19.60 -0.15 -12.11
CA LEU A 221 -19.41 -0.88 -13.37
C LEU A 221 -19.94 -0.11 -14.60
N GLN A 222 -21.00 0.66 -14.44
CA GLN A 222 -21.50 1.53 -15.51
C GLN A 222 -20.45 2.55 -15.95
N MET A 223 -19.68 3.13 -15.05
CA MET A 223 -18.61 4.10 -15.37
C MET A 223 -17.57 3.50 -16.32
N PHE A 224 -17.21 2.23 -16.12
CA PHE A 224 -16.22 1.55 -16.97
C PHE A 224 -16.77 1.07 -18.30
N ARG A 225 -18.07 0.75 -18.39
CA ARG A 225 -18.74 0.38 -19.66
C ARG A 225 -18.85 1.56 -20.62
N VAL A 226 -19.22 2.71 -20.12
CA VAL A 226 -19.33 3.94 -20.95
C VAL A 226 -17.96 4.38 -21.45
N SER A 227 -16.89 4.18 -20.68
CA SER A 227 -15.52 4.55 -21.06
C SER A 227 -14.86 3.60 -22.07
N GLY A 228 -15.41 2.42 -22.31
CA GLY A 228 -14.89 1.39 -23.24
C GLY A 228 -15.47 1.46 -24.66
N SER A 229 -16.44 2.35 -24.93
CA SER A 229 -17.17 2.45 -26.20
C SER A 229 -16.75 3.67 -27.05
N SER A 230 -15.48 4.06 -27.02
CA SER A 230 -14.96 5.17 -27.84
C SER A 230 -13.70 4.74 -28.55
#